data_d5c254529367dfd0e5f6029e09da1367
#
_entry.id   d5c254529367dfd0e5f6029e09da1367
#
_cell.length_a   1.000
_cell.length_b   1.000
_cell.length_c   1.000
_cell.angle_alpha   90.00
_cell.angle_beta   90.00
_cell.angle_gamma   90.00
#
_symmetry.space_group_name_H-M   'P 1'
#
loop_
_entity.id
_entity.type
_entity.pdbx_description
1 polymer ?
#
loop_
_entity_poly.entity_id
_entity_poly.type
_entity_poly.pdbx_seq_one_letter_code
_entity_poly.pdbx_strand_id
1 'polypeptide(L)'
;MKRTMWTKFITYCFGLICLAGCSSSSDPEIRTVCLRDAIGNYIIKWETIPSLAGTVRIFESDVPNQFDETEPVLQAPIDRGVSTFITNDNITRKYFKLVFNNRYSQVIGARTMAMDSVQNLRDLGGYLNKNRQSIRWGRIFRSGQLSTLSEWDADRLDRLNLKCILDLRTESEQQRDPIRYTHAPVHHLPVSTGKLQEAHERIARDQIRIGDALLYMQDYYLQLITPENSQSLAEALAMMRDSTNFPMLVQCSLGKDRTGFLIAMLLYILEVPEETILKDYVRSNESIRFELLAPLVQHFSMDAQEAVTALLSANEDFLLLALETIRKEYGSIATYQHLVLHIDEKARREIQANLLEH
;
A
#
# COMPACT_ATOMS: atom_id res chain seq x y z
N MET A 1 88.79 28.86 -32.28
CA MET A 1 87.30 29.15 -32.18
C MET A 1 86.48 27.97 -32.63
N LYS A 2 85.99 27.13 -31.74
CA LYS A 2 84.90 26.19 -31.99
C LYS A 2 84.40 25.76 -30.62
N ARG A 3 83.16 26.19 -30.27
CA ARG A 3 82.44 25.79 -29.07
C ARG A 3 81.79 24.46 -29.34
N THR A 4 82.08 23.46 -28.56
CA THR A 4 81.33 22.16 -28.51
C THR A 4 80.20 22.26 -27.55
N MET A 5 79.03 22.01 -28.09
CA MET A 5 77.78 22.00 -27.34
C MET A 5 77.53 20.56 -26.82
N TRP A 6 77.37 20.41 -25.52
CA TRP A 6 76.99 19.16 -24.86
C TRP A 6 75.48 19.05 -24.83
N THR A 7 74.93 18.05 -25.50
CA THR A 7 73.52 17.67 -25.44
C THR A 7 73.35 16.66 -24.31
N LYS A 8 72.61 17.07 -23.28
CA LYS A 8 72.16 16.16 -22.21
C LYS A 8 70.88 15.44 -22.67
N PHE A 9 70.94 14.13 -22.78
CA PHE A 9 69.79 13.26 -22.88
C PHE A 9 69.05 13.18 -21.52
N ILE A 10 67.84 13.69 -21.45
CA ILE A 10 66.90 13.47 -20.33
C ILE A 10 65.94 12.36 -20.76
N THR A 11 66.11 11.18 -20.14
CA THR A 11 65.19 10.04 -20.28
C THR A 11 63.96 10.32 -19.43
N TYR A 12 62.84 10.63 -20.05
CA TYR A 12 61.57 10.66 -19.39
C TYR A 12 61.03 9.24 -19.21
N CYS A 13 61.04 8.72 -17.98
CA CYS A 13 60.23 7.57 -17.59
C CYS A 13 58.77 8.03 -17.45
N PHE A 14 57.97 7.75 -18.44
CA PHE A 14 56.51 7.83 -18.30
C PHE A 14 56.04 6.63 -17.44
N GLY A 15 55.84 6.90 -16.15
CA GLY A 15 55.07 5.97 -15.29
C GLY A 15 53.63 5.93 -15.73
N LEU A 16 53.17 4.84 -16.32
CA LEU A 16 51.77 4.53 -16.50
C LEU A 16 51.14 4.30 -15.10
N ILE A 17 50.54 5.33 -14.55
CA ILE A 17 49.63 5.17 -13.41
C ILE A 17 48.32 4.59 -14.01
N CYS A 18 48.14 3.27 -13.92
CA CYS A 18 46.86 2.63 -14.07
C CYS A 18 45.99 3.12 -12.91
N LEU A 19 45.17 4.15 -13.15
CA LEU A 19 44.03 4.45 -12.33
C LEU A 19 43.07 3.30 -12.51
N ALA A 20 43.22 2.25 -11.67
CA ALA A 20 42.14 1.32 -11.41
C ALA A 20 41.05 2.13 -10.71
N GLY A 21 40.15 2.73 -11.48
CA GLY A 21 38.91 3.25 -10.99
C GLY A 21 38.13 2.09 -10.41
N CYS A 22 38.14 1.93 -9.10
CA CYS A 22 37.09 1.16 -8.41
C CYS A 22 35.78 1.87 -8.70
N SER A 23 35.10 1.49 -9.78
CA SER A 23 33.69 1.72 -9.89
C SER A 23 33.07 0.85 -8.78
N SER A 24 32.70 1.47 -7.67
CA SER A 24 31.74 0.86 -6.75
C SER A 24 30.47 0.65 -7.57
N SER A 25 30.32 -0.54 -8.14
CA SER A 25 29.08 -0.94 -8.78
C SER A 25 28.05 -0.99 -7.66
N SER A 26 27.30 0.08 -7.48
CA SER A 26 26.10 0.02 -6.66
C SER A 26 25.22 -1.11 -7.18
N ASP A 27 24.66 -1.90 -6.28
CA ASP A 27 23.71 -2.94 -6.67
C ASP A 27 22.61 -2.33 -7.56
N PRO A 28 22.16 -3.04 -8.60
CA PRO A 28 21.15 -2.51 -9.50
C PRO A 28 19.86 -2.26 -8.77
N GLU A 29 19.17 -1.19 -9.09
CA GLU A 29 17.80 -0.98 -8.69
C GLU A 29 16.92 -1.92 -9.53
N ILE A 30 16.17 -2.78 -8.87
CA ILE A 30 15.24 -3.71 -9.51
C ILE A 30 13.82 -3.29 -9.13
N ARG A 31 13.04 -2.90 -10.14
CA ARG A 31 11.63 -2.53 -9.98
C ARG A 31 10.77 -3.66 -10.50
N THR A 32 9.79 -4.08 -9.72
CA THR A 32 8.90 -5.19 -10.06
C THR A 32 7.45 -4.83 -9.83
N VAL A 33 6.56 -5.36 -10.66
CA VAL A 33 5.11 -5.24 -10.53
C VAL A 33 4.47 -6.58 -10.86
N CYS A 34 3.54 -7.01 -10.03
CA CYS A 34 2.68 -8.14 -10.29
C CYS A 34 1.22 -7.67 -10.40
N LEU A 35 0.58 -7.97 -11.51
CA LEU A 35 -0.83 -7.68 -11.76
C LEU A 35 -1.58 -8.98 -11.97
N ARG A 36 -2.87 -9.00 -11.66
CA ARG A 36 -3.76 -10.09 -12.01
C ARG A 36 -4.70 -9.60 -13.10
N ASP A 37 -4.80 -10.34 -14.21
CA ASP A 37 -5.71 -9.99 -15.31
C ASP A 37 -7.17 -10.40 -15.00
N ALA A 38 -8.09 -10.04 -15.88
CA ALA A 38 -9.52 -10.31 -15.71
C ALA A 38 -9.88 -11.81 -15.73
N ILE A 39 -9.03 -12.66 -16.28
CA ILE A 39 -9.23 -14.11 -16.32
C ILE A 39 -8.43 -14.87 -15.25
N GLY A 40 -7.70 -14.13 -14.39
CA GLY A 40 -7.04 -14.65 -13.21
C GLY A 40 -5.55 -14.97 -13.38
N ASN A 41 -4.93 -14.78 -14.54
CA ASN A 41 -3.50 -14.96 -14.73
C ASN A 41 -2.70 -13.83 -14.09
N TYR A 42 -1.41 -14.12 -13.80
CA TYR A 42 -0.51 -13.13 -13.23
C TYR A 42 0.44 -12.59 -14.30
N ILE A 43 0.45 -11.27 -14.47
CA ILE A 43 1.38 -10.55 -15.34
C ILE A 43 2.49 -10.00 -14.45
N ILE A 44 3.69 -10.55 -14.58
CA ILE A 44 4.88 -10.23 -13.80
C ILE A 44 5.77 -9.34 -14.66
N LYS A 45 6.04 -8.11 -14.21
CA LYS A 45 6.89 -7.15 -14.92
C LYS A 45 8.09 -6.80 -14.06
N TRP A 46 9.23 -6.54 -14.71
CA TRP A 46 10.45 -6.08 -14.03
C TRP A 46 11.25 -5.13 -14.91
N GLU A 47 12.02 -4.27 -14.25
CA GLU A 47 12.98 -3.37 -14.84
C GLU A 47 14.23 -3.34 -13.96
N THR A 48 15.41 -3.25 -14.55
CA THR A 48 16.67 -3.14 -13.81
C THR A 48 17.43 -1.89 -14.25
N ILE A 49 17.96 -1.12 -13.29
CA ILE A 49 18.69 0.12 -13.50
C ILE A 49 20.03 0.07 -12.75
N PRO A 50 21.19 0.02 -13.43
CA PRO A 50 21.35 -0.12 -14.89
C PRO A 50 20.79 -1.44 -15.42
N SER A 51 20.56 -1.50 -16.73
CA SER A 51 20.05 -2.71 -17.38
C SER A 51 21.01 -3.88 -17.16
N LEU A 52 20.48 -5.00 -16.68
CA LEU A 52 21.20 -6.25 -16.48
C LEU A 52 20.96 -7.19 -17.66
N ALA A 53 22.03 -7.79 -18.16
CA ALA A 53 21.93 -8.96 -19.02
C ALA A 53 21.82 -10.25 -18.18
N GLY A 54 21.27 -11.31 -18.76
CA GLY A 54 21.18 -12.62 -18.13
C GLY A 54 19.76 -13.13 -17.98
N THR A 55 19.52 -13.90 -16.93
CA THR A 55 18.26 -14.66 -16.76
C THR A 55 17.59 -14.33 -15.43
N VAL A 56 16.27 -14.18 -15.45
CA VAL A 56 15.43 -14.18 -14.27
C VAL A 56 14.71 -15.53 -14.17
N ARG A 57 14.80 -16.18 -12.99
CA ARG A 57 14.03 -17.36 -12.63
C ARG A 57 12.90 -16.93 -11.69
N ILE A 58 11.70 -17.47 -11.90
CA ILE A 58 10.51 -17.11 -11.15
C ILE A 58 9.95 -18.38 -10.51
N PHE A 59 9.80 -18.34 -9.19
CA PHE A 59 9.22 -19.40 -8.38
C PHE A 59 7.89 -18.93 -7.84
N GLU A 60 6.89 -19.80 -7.77
CA GLU A 60 5.57 -19.48 -7.22
C GLU A 60 5.34 -20.10 -5.86
N SER A 61 4.44 -19.49 -5.06
CA SER A 61 3.97 -20.03 -3.80
C SER A 61 2.62 -19.46 -3.39
N ASP A 62 1.86 -20.21 -2.63
CA ASP A 62 0.62 -19.74 -1.98
C ASP A 62 0.90 -18.88 -0.72
N VAL A 63 2.12 -18.91 -0.21
CA VAL A 63 2.56 -18.16 0.96
C VAL A 63 3.81 -17.31 0.65
N PRO A 64 3.88 -16.06 1.13
CA PRO A 64 4.90 -15.10 0.67
C PRO A 64 6.33 -15.37 1.15
N ASN A 65 6.53 -16.26 2.10
CA ASN A 65 7.82 -16.52 2.75
C ASN A 65 8.33 -17.96 2.61
N GLN A 66 7.68 -18.76 1.77
CA GLN A 66 8.06 -20.18 1.54
C GLN A 66 7.98 -20.47 0.04
N PHE A 67 9.13 -20.70 -0.58
CA PHE A 67 9.25 -21.01 -2.00
C PHE A 67 10.04 -22.29 -2.18
N ASP A 68 9.54 -23.21 -3.01
CA ASP A 68 10.34 -24.30 -3.53
C ASP A 68 11.18 -23.78 -4.69
N GLU A 69 12.49 -23.66 -4.47
CA GLU A 69 13.44 -23.12 -5.45
C GLU A 69 14.12 -24.21 -6.28
N THR A 70 13.63 -25.45 -6.24
CA THR A 70 14.20 -26.57 -7.03
C THR A 70 13.99 -26.35 -8.52
N GLU A 71 12.77 -26.02 -8.95
CA GLU A 71 12.42 -25.75 -10.34
C GLU A 71 11.62 -24.44 -10.47
N PRO A 72 12.06 -23.48 -11.33
CA PRO A 72 11.31 -22.28 -11.57
C PRO A 72 10.07 -22.58 -12.41
N VAL A 73 8.92 -22.00 -12.05
CA VAL A 73 7.68 -22.06 -12.87
C VAL A 73 7.79 -21.27 -14.16
N LEU A 74 8.67 -20.26 -14.18
CA LEU A 74 8.97 -19.46 -15.37
C LEU A 74 10.47 -19.08 -15.37
N GLN A 75 11.04 -19.02 -16.56
CA GLN A 75 12.38 -18.50 -16.80
C GLN A 75 12.39 -17.61 -18.05
N ALA A 76 13.04 -16.47 -17.96
CA ALA A 76 13.11 -15.52 -19.07
C ALA A 76 14.42 -14.73 -19.08
N PRO A 77 14.85 -14.21 -20.24
CA PRO A 77 15.89 -13.18 -20.29
C PRO A 77 15.45 -11.93 -19.49
N ILE A 78 16.39 -11.28 -18.80
CA ILE A 78 16.09 -10.09 -17.99
C ILE A 78 15.58 -8.93 -18.84
N ASP A 79 16.14 -8.76 -20.03
CA ASP A 79 15.78 -7.70 -20.98
C ASP A 79 14.35 -7.84 -21.56
N ARG A 80 13.73 -9.02 -21.42
CA ARG A 80 12.32 -9.23 -21.80
C ARG A 80 11.36 -8.36 -20.97
N GLY A 81 11.67 -8.07 -19.70
CA GLY A 81 10.92 -7.20 -18.81
C GLY A 81 9.53 -7.69 -18.40
N VAL A 82 9.05 -8.83 -18.91
CA VAL A 82 7.70 -9.35 -18.61
C VAL A 82 7.61 -10.85 -18.76
N SER A 83 6.80 -11.50 -17.92
CA SER A 83 6.33 -12.88 -18.08
C SER A 83 4.89 -13.00 -17.57
N THR A 84 4.16 -14.00 -18.08
CA THR A 84 2.79 -14.29 -17.64
C THR A 84 2.76 -15.70 -17.05
N PHE A 85 2.28 -15.81 -15.82
CA PHE A 85 1.97 -17.07 -15.16
C PHE A 85 0.48 -17.38 -15.36
N ILE A 86 0.20 -18.45 -16.11
CA ILE A 86 -1.15 -18.89 -16.43
C ILE A 86 -1.60 -19.86 -15.35
N THR A 87 -2.78 -19.65 -14.78
CA THR A 87 -3.36 -20.51 -13.76
C THR A 87 -4.87 -20.63 -13.94
N ASN A 88 -5.42 -21.77 -13.57
CA ASN A 88 -6.86 -22.00 -13.42
C ASN A 88 -7.35 -21.84 -11.96
N ASP A 89 -6.44 -21.58 -11.03
CA ASP A 89 -6.77 -21.31 -9.63
C ASP A 89 -7.13 -19.83 -9.47
N ASN A 90 -8.42 -19.54 -9.39
CA ASN A 90 -8.95 -18.19 -9.22
C ASN A 90 -9.25 -17.84 -7.75
N ILE A 91 -9.08 -18.77 -6.83
CA ILE A 91 -9.34 -18.60 -5.40
C ILE A 91 -8.05 -18.24 -4.66
N THR A 92 -7.03 -19.10 -4.78
CA THR A 92 -5.78 -18.95 -4.01
C THR A 92 -4.93 -17.82 -4.61
N ARG A 93 -4.48 -16.93 -3.76
CA ARG A 93 -3.54 -15.89 -4.14
C ARG A 93 -2.14 -16.49 -4.28
N LYS A 94 -1.45 -16.11 -5.36
CA LYS A 94 -0.06 -16.53 -5.59
C LYS A 94 0.92 -15.38 -5.31
N TYR A 95 2.08 -15.76 -4.81
CA TYR A 95 3.26 -14.92 -4.66
C TYR A 95 4.38 -15.45 -5.55
N PHE A 96 5.28 -14.59 -5.95
CA PHE A 96 6.36 -14.95 -6.85
C PHE A 96 7.69 -14.45 -6.30
N LYS A 97 8.68 -15.35 -6.24
CA LYS A 97 10.05 -14.99 -5.98
C LYS A 97 10.80 -14.91 -7.31
N LEU A 98 11.28 -13.72 -7.64
CA LEU A 98 12.10 -13.46 -8.82
C LEU A 98 13.56 -13.51 -8.40
N VAL A 99 14.37 -14.30 -9.11
CA VAL A 99 15.81 -14.43 -8.85
C VAL A 99 16.58 -14.06 -10.12
N PHE A 100 17.25 -12.91 -10.08
CA PHE A 100 18.01 -12.35 -11.18
C PHE A 100 19.47 -12.80 -11.09
N ASN A 101 19.96 -13.52 -12.11
CA ASN A 101 21.34 -14.02 -12.22
C ASN A 101 21.84 -14.80 -10.98
N ASN A 102 20.95 -15.45 -10.23
CA ASN A 102 21.24 -16.14 -8.96
C ASN A 102 21.87 -15.22 -7.89
N ARG A 103 21.71 -13.91 -8.00
CA ARG A 103 22.35 -12.94 -7.12
C ARG A 103 21.35 -12.02 -6.41
N TYR A 104 20.35 -11.53 -7.13
CA TYR A 104 19.38 -10.59 -6.57
C TYR A 104 18.02 -11.26 -6.54
N SER A 105 17.25 -11.08 -5.48
CA SER A 105 15.92 -11.64 -5.40
C SER A 105 14.91 -10.64 -4.84
N GLN A 106 13.66 -10.78 -5.29
CA GLN A 106 12.51 -10.02 -4.77
C GLN A 106 11.31 -10.94 -4.70
N VAL A 107 10.50 -10.76 -3.65
CA VAL A 107 9.18 -11.40 -3.52
C VAL A 107 8.12 -10.39 -3.88
N ILE A 108 7.20 -10.80 -4.74
CA ILE A 108 6.10 -9.96 -5.20
C ILE A 108 4.77 -10.71 -5.18
N GLY A 109 3.66 -9.97 -5.16
CA GLY A 109 2.31 -10.48 -5.32
C GLY A 109 1.42 -9.45 -5.98
N ALA A 110 0.28 -9.88 -6.51
CA ALA A 110 -0.73 -8.94 -6.99
C ALA A 110 -1.31 -8.19 -5.77
N ARG A 111 -1.15 -6.87 -5.73
CA ARG A 111 -1.58 -6.04 -4.59
C ARG A 111 -3.09 -6.06 -4.43
N THR A 112 -3.82 -5.71 -5.48
CA THR A 112 -5.28 -5.69 -5.50
C THR A 112 -5.81 -7.10 -5.71
N MET A 113 -6.81 -7.46 -4.93
CA MET A 113 -7.53 -8.72 -5.07
C MET A 113 -8.90 -8.45 -5.63
N ALA A 114 -9.23 -9.13 -6.76
CA ALA A 114 -10.54 -9.05 -7.35
C ALA A 114 -11.55 -9.76 -6.44
N MET A 115 -12.63 -9.08 -6.08
CA MET A 115 -13.74 -9.58 -5.26
C MET A 115 -15.04 -9.27 -5.98
N ASP A 116 -16.11 -10.03 -5.70
CA ASP A 116 -17.41 -9.77 -6.30
C ASP A 116 -18.13 -8.61 -5.61
N SER A 117 -18.12 -8.60 -4.29
CA SER A 117 -18.90 -7.65 -3.47
C SER A 117 -17.99 -6.72 -2.67
N VAL A 118 -16.88 -7.23 -2.12
CA VAL A 118 -15.93 -6.45 -1.32
C VAL A 118 -15.15 -5.50 -2.22
N GLN A 119 -15.18 -4.23 -1.88
CA GLN A 119 -14.45 -3.22 -2.62
C GLN A 119 -13.11 -2.89 -1.98
N ASN A 120 -12.17 -2.42 -2.78
CA ASN A 120 -10.91 -1.84 -2.33
C ASN A 120 -10.03 -2.80 -1.50
N LEU A 121 -10.19 -4.14 -1.69
CA LEU A 121 -9.38 -5.13 -0.98
C LEU A 121 -8.00 -5.20 -1.58
N ARG A 122 -6.98 -4.91 -0.77
CA ARG A 122 -5.57 -4.97 -1.19
C ARG A 122 -4.61 -5.20 -0.03
N ASP A 123 -3.46 -5.74 -0.36
CA ASP A 123 -2.32 -5.97 0.52
C ASP A 123 -1.38 -4.75 0.54
N LEU A 124 -0.81 -4.43 1.68
CA LEU A 124 0.21 -3.38 1.82
C LEU A 124 1.65 -3.88 1.59
N GLY A 125 1.86 -5.17 1.42
CA GLY A 125 3.18 -5.75 1.17
C GLY A 125 3.91 -5.15 -0.04
N GLY A 126 5.23 -5.21 -0.04
CA GLY A 126 6.09 -4.77 -1.14
C GLY A 126 6.32 -3.26 -1.25
N TYR A 127 5.76 -2.40 -0.37
CA TYR A 127 6.21 -1.02 -0.27
C TYR A 127 7.58 -0.94 0.39
N LEU A 128 8.46 -0.15 -0.19
CA LEU A 128 9.81 0.07 0.35
C LEU A 128 9.81 1.27 1.30
N ASN A 129 10.49 1.11 2.42
CA ASN A 129 10.78 2.23 3.32
C ASN A 129 12.05 3.00 2.86
N LYS A 130 12.41 4.07 3.59
CA LYS A 130 13.60 4.89 3.32
C LYS A 130 14.90 4.09 3.37
N ASN A 131 14.94 3.00 4.14
CA ASN A 131 16.08 2.11 4.28
C ASN A 131 16.06 0.96 3.26
N ARG A 132 15.13 1.00 2.27
CA ARG A 132 14.92 -0.03 1.24
C ARG A 132 14.45 -1.38 1.79
N GLN A 133 13.93 -1.43 3.01
CA GLN A 133 13.27 -2.62 3.55
C GLN A 133 11.84 -2.69 3.01
N SER A 134 11.42 -3.87 2.60
CA SER A 134 10.06 -4.11 2.08
C SER A 134 9.08 -4.37 3.21
N ILE A 135 7.86 -3.89 3.08
CA ILE A 135 6.75 -4.36 3.90
C ILE A 135 6.46 -5.81 3.51
N ARG A 136 6.35 -6.71 4.49
CA ARG A 136 6.06 -8.13 4.27
C ARG A 136 4.71 -8.32 3.61
N TRP A 137 4.68 -9.11 2.55
CA TRP A 137 3.45 -9.51 1.89
C TRP A 137 2.58 -10.40 2.79
N GLY A 138 1.26 -10.31 2.60
CA GLY A 138 0.32 -11.18 3.30
C GLY A 138 0.16 -10.90 4.79
N ARG A 139 0.65 -9.78 5.29
CA ARG A 139 0.56 -9.42 6.72
C ARG A 139 -0.58 -8.48 7.01
N ILE A 140 -0.75 -7.44 6.21
CA ILE A 140 -1.77 -6.42 6.46
C ILE A 140 -2.52 -6.08 5.20
N PHE A 141 -3.82 -6.10 5.30
CA PHE A 141 -4.77 -5.85 4.24
C PHE A 141 -5.65 -4.65 4.58
N ARG A 142 -6.18 -4.00 3.56
CA ARG A 142 -7.20 -2.97 3.70
C ARG A 142 -8.36 -3.23 2.75
N SER A 143 -9.60 -2.89 3.17
CA SER A 143 -10.79 -3.07 2.33
C SER A 143 -11.93 -2.12 2.69
N GLY A 144 -12.95 -2.09 1.85
CA GLY A 144 -14.29 -1.67 2.21
C GLY A 144 -14.97 -2.68 3.14
N GLN A 145 -16.22 -2.43 3.48
CA GLN A 145 -16.97 -3.24 4.44
C GLN A 145 -17.23 -4.67 3.95
N LEU A 146 -17.27 -5.61 4.90
CA LEU A 146 -17.54 -7.03 4.68
C LEU A 146 -19.01 -7.38 5.00
N SER A 147 -19.94 -6.47 4.74
CA SER A 147 -21.37 -6.67 5.02
C SER A 147 -22.10 -7.44 3.93
N THR A 148 -21.53 -7.47 2.72
CA THR A 148 -22.07 -8.23 1.59
C THR A 148 -20.94 -9.10 1.05
N LEU A 149 -21.13 -10.42 1.12
CA LEU A 149 -20.16 -11.40 0.64
C LEU A 149 -20.84 -12.40 -0.28
N SER A 150 -20.25 -12.63 -1.47
CA SER A 150 -20.53 -13.84 -2.23
C SER A 150 -19.81 -15.04 -1.58
N GLU A 151 -20.21 -16.25 -1.93
CA GLU A 151 -19.48 -17.47 -1.51
C GLU A 151 -18.01 -17.40 -1.96
N TRP A 152 -17.80 -16.89 -3.15
CA TRP A 152 -16.44 -16.71 -3.72
C TRP A 152 -15.60 -15.69 -2.95
N ASP A 153 -16.19 -14.58 -2.50
CA ASP A 153 -15.52 -13.61 -1.64
C ASP A 153 -15.13 -14.25 -0.30
N ALA A 154 -16.02 -15.06 0.29
CA ALA A 154 -15.74 -15.75 1.54
C ALA A 154 -14.59 -16.73 1.39
N ASP A 155 -14.59 -17.57 0.34
CA ASP A 155 -13.51 -18.52 0.05
C ASP A 155 -12.15 -17.83 -0.11
N ARG A 156 -12.12 -16.68 -0.78
CA ARG A 156 -10.89 -15.89 -0.96
C ARG A 156 -10.41 -15.26 0.34
N LEU A 157 -11.30 -14.75 1.17
CA LEU A 157 -10.96 -14.24 2.50
C LEU A 157 -10.41 -15.35 3.39
N ASP A 158 -10.97 -16.56 3.33
CA ASP A 158 -10.49 -17.72 4.09
C ASP A 158 -9.04 -18.07 3.75
N ARG A 159 -8.66 -17.96 2.47
CA ARG A 159 -7.27 -18.18 2.03
C ARG A 159 -6.29 -17.15 2.56
N LEU A 160 -6.75 -15.99 3.05
CA LEU A 160 -5.87 -15.00 3.71
C LEU A 160 -5.51 -15.40 5.15
N ASN A 161 -6.22 -16.38 5.75
CA ASN A 161 -6.03 -16.83 7.14
C ASN A 161 -6.03 -15.66 8.14
N LEU A 162 -6.95 -14.73 7.99
CA LEU A 162 -7.05 -13.53 8.83
C LEU A 162 -7.12 -13.91 10.31
N LYS A 163 -6.31 -13.27 11.13
CA LYS A 163 -6.31 -13.43 12.59
C LYS A 163 -7.11 -12.33 13.29
N CYS A 164 -7.31 -11.20 12.59
CA CYS A 164 -7.94 -10.03 13.18
C CYS A 164 -8.54 -9.14 12.07
N ILE A 165 -9.71 -8.59 12.33
CA ILE A 165 -10.35 -7.56 11.52
C ILE A 165 -10.56 -6.33 12.39
N LEU A 166 -10.01 -5.18 11.96
CA LEU A 166 -10.25 -3.88 12.59
C LEU A 166 -11.36 -3.17 11.82
N ASP A 167 -12.50 -2.97 12.45
CA ASP A 167 -13.65 -2.29 11.87
C ASP A 167 -13.75 -0.86 12.41
N LEU A 168 -13.41 0.12 11.55
CA LEU A 168 -13.41 1.55 11.87
C LEU A 168 -14.77 2.22 11.64
N ARG A 169 -15.81 1.47 11.30
CA ARG A 169 -17.14 2.02 11.07
C ARG A 169 -17.79 2.43 12.39
N THR A 170 -18.63 3.45 12.33
CA THR A 170 -19.45 3.88 13.47
C THR A 170 -20.42 2.77 13.88
N GLU A 171 -20.92 2.82 15.12
CA GLU A 171 -21.90 1.84 15.61
C GLU A 171 -23.17 1.80 14.74
N SER A 172 -23.64 2.95 14.26
CA SER A 172 -24.79 3.02 13.37
C SER A 172 -24.56 2.35 12.01
N GLU A 173 -23.34 2.48 11.44
CA GLU A 173 -22.96 1.78 10.22
C GLU A 173 -22.88 0.26 10.43
N GLN A 174 -22.32 -0.18 11.55
CA GLN A 174 -22.21 -1.60 11.91
C GLN A 174 -23.58 -2.25 12.14
N GLN A 175 -24.50 -1.54 12.80
CA GLN A 175 -25.88 -2.01 13.02
C GLN A 175 -26.66 -2.10 11.72
N ARG A 176 -26.51 -1.11 10.82
CA ARG A 176 -27.19 -1.11 9.52
C ARG A 176 -26.65 -2.19 8.59
N ASP A 177 -25.33 -2.35 8.53
CA ASP A 177 -24.62 -3.22 7.61
C ASP A 177 -23.65 -4.14 8.38
N PRO A 178 -24.13 -5.15 9.14
CA PRO A 178 -23.27 -6.00 9.95
C PRO A 178 -22.28 -6.82 9.11
N ILE A 179 -21.08 -7.06 9.65
CA ILE A 179 -20.08 -7.93 9.01
C ILE A 179 -20.66 -9.34 8.91
N ARG A 180 -20.52 -9.94 7.73
CA ARG A 180 -20.96 -11.33 7.47
C ARG A 180 -19.82 -12.34 7.49
N TYR A 181 -18.58 -11.90 7.45
CA TYR A 181 -17.42 -12.78 7.58
C TYR A 181 -17.17 -13.10 9.06
N THR A 182 -17.23 -14.39 9.42
CA THR A 182 -17.18 -14.84 10.81
C THR A 182 -15.94 -15.69 11.17
N HIS A 183 -15.04 -15.89 10.23
CA HIS A 183 -13.88 -16.79 10.41
C HIS A 183 -12.66 -16.07 11.03
N ALA A 184 -12.78 -14.79 11.35
CA ALA A 184 -11.77 -14.05 12.10
C ALA A 184 -12.44 -13.13 13.16
N PRO A 185 -11.79 -12.91 14.32
CA PRO A 185 -12.27 -11.96 15.33
C PRO A 185 -12.38 -10.55 14.76
N VAL A 186 -13.47 -9.85 15.09
CA VAL A 186 -13.71 -8.46 14.71
C VAL A 186 -13.52 -7.58 15.94
N HIS A 187 -12.68 -6.57 15.82
CA HIS A 187 -12.48 -5.52 16.80
C HIS A 187 -13.12 -4.23 16.29
N HIS A 188 -14.15 -3.79 16.99
CA HIS A 188 -14.88 -2.57 16.67
C HIS A 188 -14.16 -1.37 17.28
N LEU A 189 -13.60 -0.53 16.43
CA LEU A 189 -12.82 0.66 16.78
C LEU A 189 -13.43 1.87 16.06
N PRO A 190 -14.62 2.33 16.49
CA PRO A 190 -15.39 3.32 15.74
C PRO A 190 -14.64 4.65 15.62
N VAL A 191 -14.56 5.14 14.38
CA VAL A 191 -14.04 6.46 14.03
C VAL A 191 -15.19 7.28 13.46
N SER A 192 -15.49 8.40 14.11
CA SER A 192 -16.59 9.29 13.72
C SER A 192 -16.35 9.89 12.32
N THR A 193 -17.44 10.07 11.60
CA THR A 193 -17.44 10.72 10.28
C THR A 193 -17.86 12.19 10.35
N GLY A 194 -17.99 12.72 11.57
CA GLY A 194 -18.42 14.11 11.79
C GLY A 194 -19.75 14.42 11.10
N LYS A 195 -19.78 15.47 10.31
CA LYS A 195 -20.97 15.94 9.60
C LYS A 195 -21.27 15.20 8.28
N LEU A 196 -20.54 14.14 7.94
CA LEU A 196 -20.76 13.43 6.68
C LEU A 196 -22.18 12.83 6.58
N GLN A 197 -22.79 12.53 7.71
CA GLN A 197 -24.21 12.11 7.75
C GLN A 197 -25.15 13.19 7.19
N GLU A 198 -24.88 14.47 7.48
CA GLU A 198 -25.66 15.59 6.93
C GLU A 198 -25.48 15.67 5.40
N ALA A 199 -24.29 15.41 4.87
CA ALA A 199 -24.07 15.34 3.44
C ALA A 199 -24.94 14.24 2.79
N HIS A 200 -25.04 13.05 3.38
CA HIS A 200 -25.91 11.98 2.90
C HIS A 200 -27.38 12.39 2.88
N GLU A 201 -27.87 13.10 3.91
CA GLU A 201 -29.26 13.60 3.94
C GLU A 201 -29.52 14.65 2.86
N ARG A 202 -28.56 15.54 2.60
CA ARG A 202 -28.65 16.52 1.53
C ARG A 202 -28.62 15.89 0.14
N ILE A 203 -27.83 14.83 -0.06
CA ILE A 203 -27.86 14.01 -1.29
C ILE A 203 -29.26 13.43 -1.48
N ALA A 204 -29.81 12.77 -0.46
CA ALA A 204 -31.12 12.14 -0.56
C ALA A 204 -32.25 13.11 -0.89
N ARG A 205 -32.10 14.40 -0.58
CA ARG A 205 -33.03 15.49 -0.90
C ARG A 205 -32.70 16.22 -2.20
N ASP A 206 -31.66 15.81 -2.91
CA ASP A 206 -31.12 16.51 -4.09
C ASP A 206 -30.74 17.98 -3.82
N GLN A 207 -30.17 18.25 -2.64
CA GLN A 207 -29.85 19.57 -2.10
C GLN A 207 -28.36 19.78 -1.81
N ILE A 208 -27.50 19.14 -2.56
CA ILE A 208 -26.05 19.23 -2.40
C ILE A 208 -25.39 19.64 -3.71
N ARG A 209 -24.31 20.40 -3.61
CA ARG A 209 -23.44 20.76 -4.74
C ARG A 209 -22.01 20.30 -4.47
N ILE A 210 -21.19 20.27 -5.52
CA ILE A 210 -19.79 19.86 -5.42
C ILE A 210 -19.01 20.67 -4.36
N GLY A 211 -19.24 21.99 -4.26
CA GLY A 211 -18.60 22.84 -3.24
C GLY A 211 -18.96 22.43 -1.81
N ASP A 212 -20.21 22.06 -1.56
CA ASP A 212 -20.65 21.52 -0.25
C ASP A 212 -19.95 20.20 0.05
N ALA A 213 -19.89 19.30 -0.93
CA ALA A 213 -19.24 18.00 -0.78
C ALA A 213 -17.75 18.13 -0.42
N LEU A 214 -17.02 19.06 -1.07
CA LEU A 214 -15.62 19.34 -0.77
C LEU A 214 -15.45 19.86 0.67
N LEU A 215 -16.34 20.75 1.13
CA LEU A 215 -16.31 21.26 2.51
C LEU A 215 -16.59 20.14 3.55
N TYR A 216 -17.57 19.26 3.27
CA TYR A 216 -17.83 18.11 4.13
C TYR A 216 -16.63 17.17 4.20
N MET A 217 -15.94 16.94 3.09
CA MET A 217 -14.73 16.10 3.07
C MET A 217 -13.58 16.75 3.83
N GLN A 218 -13.36 18.05 3.69
CA GLN A 218 -12.35 18.78 4.46
C GLN A 218 -12.63 18.70 5.96
N ASP A 219 -13.87 18.98 6.40
CA ASP A 219 -14.29 18.85 7.80
C ASP A 219 -14.07 17.42 8.31
N TYR A 220 -14.44 16.42 7.52
CA TYR A 220 -14.26 15.03 7.85
C TYR A 220 -12.80 14.65 8.09
N TYR A 221 -11.87 15.10 7.23
CA TYR A 221 -10.45 14.80 7.41
C TYR A 221 -9.85 15.54 8.61
N LEU A 222 -10.35 16.73 8.95
CA LEU A 222 -9.98 17.42 10.19
C LEU A 222 -10.56 16.70 11.42
N GLN A 223 -11.72 16.06 11.32
CA GLN A 223 -12.26 15.23 12.40
C GLN A 223 -11.41 13.98 12.69
N LEU A 224 -10.74 13.39 11.67
CA LEU A 224 -9.89 12.21 11.87
C LEU A 224 -8.75 12.43 12.86
N ILE A 225 -8.27 13.67 13.01
CA ILE A 225 -7.16 14.02 13.89
C ILE A 225 -7.59 14.50 15.28
N THR A 226 -8.89 14.57 15.58
CA THR A 226 -9.40 15.00 16.87
C THR A 226 -9.12 13.97 17.96
N PRO A 227 -9.03 14.38 19.25
CA PRO A 227 -8.85 13.46 20.37
C PRO A 227 -9.88 12.32 20.42
N GLU A 228 -11.13 12.61 20.05
CA GLU A 228 -12.22 11.63 20.02
C GLU A 228 -11.91 10.44 19.08
N ASN A 229 -11.45 10.72 17.86
CA ASN A 229 -11.10 9.69 16.89
C ASN A 229 -9.72 9.07 17.14
N SER A 230 -8.83 9.81 17.78
CA SER A 230 -7.45 9.38 18.04
C SER A 230 -7.36 8.17 18.96
N GLN A 231 -8.32 7.99 19.86
CA GLN A 231 -8.34 6.83 20.77
C GLN A 231 -8.49 5.51 19.96
N SER A 232 -9.49 5.42 19.09
CA SER A 232 -9.70 4.22 18.24
C SER A 232 -8.52 3.97 17.31
N LEU A 233 -7.91 5.04 16.77
CA LEU A 233 -6.74 4.93 15.91
C LEU A 233 -5.49 4.46 16.68
N ALA A 234 -5.29 4.95 17.91
CA ALA A 234 -4.20 4.53 18.78
C ALA A 234 -4.34 3.05 19.18
N GLU A 235 -5.56 2.61 19.50
CA GLU A 235 -5.85 1.22 19.83
C GLU A 235 -5.60 0.30 18.61
N ALA A 236 -6.04 0.71 17.43
CA ALA A 236 -5.75 0.00 16.19
C ALA A 236 -4.24 -0.19 15.96
N LEU A 237 -3.45 0.85 16.15
CA LEU A 237 -1.98 0.78 16.02
C LEU A 237 -1.35 -0.05 17.16
N ALA A 238 -1.90 0.01 18.38
CA ALA A 238 -1.42 -0.81 19.50
C ALA A 238 -1.60 -2.31 19.20
N MET A 239 -2.70 -2.71 18.56
CA MET A 239 -2.92 -4.10 18.14
C MET A 239 -1.89 -4.59 17.11
N MET A 240 -1.30 -3.69 16.33
CA MET A 240 -0.27 -4.03 15.33
C MET A 240 1.10 -4.34 15.97
N ARG A 241 1.26 -4.14 17.28
CA ARG A 241 2.46 -4.50 18.04
C ARG A 241 2.54 -6.00 18.31
N ASP A 242 1.40 -6.68 18.37
CA ASP A 242 1.33 -8.13 18.61
C ASP A 242 1.37 -8.89 17.29
N SER A 243 2.43 -9.70 17.12
CA SER A 243 2.65 -10.51 15.94
C SER A 243 1.57 -11.57 15.70
N THR A 244 0.81 -11.96 16.72
CA THR A 244 -0.27 -12.97 16.65
C THR A 244 -1.53 -12.43 15.97
N ASN A 245 -1.69 -11.11 15.86
CA ASN A 245 -2.82 -10.46 15.19
C ASN A 245 -2.72 -10.47 13.65
N PHE A 246 -1.63 -11.00 13.10
CA PHE A 246 -1.44 -11.03 11.63
C PHE A 246 -1.62 -12.43 11.04
N PRO A 247 -2.20 -12.54 9.86
CA PRO A 247 -2.65 -11.48 8.95
C PRO A 247 -3.84 -10.67 9.48
N MET A 248 -3.78 -9.33 9.31
CA MET A 248 -4.79 -8.39 9.79
C MET A 248 -5.49 -7.69 8.62
N LEU A 249 -6.79 -7.47 8.73
CA LEU A 249 -7.57 -6.67 7.79
C LEU A 249 -8.08 -5.40 8.48
N VAL A 250 -7.86 -4.24 7.86
CA VAL A 250 -8.42 -2.95 8.30
C VAL A 250 -9.53 -2.53 7.35
N GLN A 251 -10.72 -2.27 7.86
CA GLN A 251 -11.85 -1.84 7.04
C GLN A 251 -12.59 -0.61 7.58
N CYS A 252 -13.27 0.08 6.69
CA CYS A 252 -14.38 0.99 6.97
C CYS A 252 -15.43 0.82 5.86
N SER A 253 -16.33 1.78 5.61
CA SER A 253 -17.38 1.60 4.60
C SER A 253 -16.83 1.37 3.19
N LEU A 254 -15.92 2.23 2.71
CA LEU A 254 -15.27 2.10 1.39
C LEU A 254 -13.78 1.70 1.47
N GLY A 255 -13.23 1.58 2.68
CA GLY A 255 -11.81 1.32 2.85
C GLY A 255 -10.91 2.47 2.36
N LYS A 256 -11.47 3.68 2.20
CA LYS A 256 -10.83 4.85 1.61
C LYS A 256 -10.32 5.82 2.69
N ASP A 257 -11.21 6.47 3.43
CA ASP A 257 -10.89 7.61 4.29
C ASP A 257 -10.33 7.20 5.66
N ARG A 258 -11.15 6.64 6.57
CA ARG A 258 -10.72 6.18 7.91
C ARG A 258 -9.60 5.15 7.80
N THR A 259 -9.81 4.14 6.98
CA THR A 259 -8.79 3.14 6.66
C THR A 259 -7.56 3.79 6.02
N GLY A 260 -7.75 4.72 5.09
CA GLY A 260 -6.66 5.43 4.42
C GLY A 260 -5.81 6.25 5.38
N PHE A 261 -6.44 6.96 6.33
CA PHE A 261 -5.73 7.74 7.34
C PHE A 261 -4.97 6.84 8.32
N LEU A 262 -5.60 5.77 8.86
CA LEU A 262 -4.92 4.82 9.73
C LEU A 262 -3.72 4.16 9.03
N ILE A 263 -3.89 3.73 7.76
CA ILE A 263 -2.82 3.15 6.96
C ILE A 263 -1.72 4.19 6.69
N ALA A 264 -2.05 5.45 6.43
CA ALA A 264 -1.04 6.50 6.30
C ALA A 264 -0.20 6.63 7.59
N MET A 265 -0.83 6.63 8.77
CA MET A 265 -0.11 6.66 10.04
C MET A 265 0.79 5.43 10.23
N LEU A 266 0.31 4.23 9.86
CA LEU A 266 1.12 3.01 9.87
C LEU A 266 2.32 3.12 8.92
N LEU A 267 2.12 3.57 7.68
CA LEU A 267 3.19 3.70 6.69
C LEU A 267 4.26 4.73 7.12
N TYR A 268 3.88 5.79 7.85
CA TYR A 268 4.84 6.70 8.50
C TYR A 268 5.64 6.01 9.61
N ILE A 269 5.01 5.13 10.44
CA ILE A 269 5.71 4.33 11.45
C ILE A 269 6.75 3.42 10.78
N LEU A 270 6.43 2.86 9.61
CA LEU A 270 7.31 2.01 8.80
C LEU A 270 8.34 2.80 7.97
N GLU A 271 8.33 4.13 8.05
CA GLU A 271 9.23 5.05 7.33
C GLU A 271 9.09 4.97 5.80
N VAL A 272 7.90 4.64 5.30
CA VAL A 272 7.59 4.68 3.86
C VAL A 272 7.59 6.15 3.39
N PRO A 273 8.14 6.46 2.21
CA PRO A 273 8.13 7.82 1.66
C PRO A 273 6.69 8.34 1.47
N GLU A 274 6.47 9.62 1.79
CA GLU A 274 5.14 10.27 1.73
C GLU A 274 4.50 10.16 0.34
N GLU A 275 5.28 10.30 -0.73
CA GLU A 275 4.78 10.10 -2.10
C GLU A 275 4.16 8.71 -2.29
N THR A 276 4.75 7.66 -1.69
CA THR A 276 4.21 6.30 -1.75
C THR A 276 2.94 6.17 -0.91
N ILE A 277 2.87 6.85 0.24
CA ILE A 277 1.69 6.91 1.12
C ILE A 277 0.51 7.53 0.37
N LEU A 278 0.72 8.68 -0.27
CA LEU A 278 -0.30 9.35 -1.08
C LEU A 278 -0.74 8.50 -2.27
N LYS A 279 0.20 7.86 -2.97
CA LYS A 279 -0.11 6.92 -4.06
C LYS A 279 -0.96 5.74 -3.59
N ASP A 280 -0.67 5.16 -2.40
CA ASP A 280 -1.52 4.09 -1.85
C ASP A 280 -2.93 4.61 -1.56
N TYR A 281 -3.06 5.80 -0.99
CA TYR A 281 -4.37 6.40 -0.71
C TYR A 281 -5.18 6.61 -2.00
N VAL A 282 -4.61 7.28 -3.01
CA VAL A 282 -5.26 7.59 -4.31
C VAL A 282 -5.60 6.32 -5.10
N ARG A 283 -4.84 5.22 -4.92
CA ARG A 283 -5.15 3.92 -5.53
C ARG A 283 -6.53 3.39 -5.16
N SER A 284 -7.18 3.92 -4.14
CA SER A 284 -8.58 3.61 -3.84
C SER A 284 -9.51 3.92 -5.02
N ASN A 285 -9.18 4.90 -5.87
CA ASN A 285 -9.95 5.24 -7.07
C ASN A 285 -9.91 4.12 -8.14
N GLU A 286 -8.83 3.31 -8.16
CA GLU A 286 -8.70 2.16 -9.07
C GLU A 286 -9.40 0.92 -8.53
N SER A 287 -9.64 0.87 -7.21
CA SER A 287 -10.12 -0.31 -6.48
C SER A 287 -11.57 -0.20 -6.04
N ILE A 288 -12.16 0.99 -6.06
CA ILE A 288 -13.58 1.24 -5.83
C ILE A 288 -14.30 1.21 -7.19
N ARG A 289 -15.30 0.34 -7.30
CA ARG A 289 -16.06 0.17 -8.54
C ARG A 289 -17.21 1.18 -8.57
N PHE A 290 -16.95 2.36 -9.09
CA PHE A 290 -17.94 3.43 -9.20
C PHE A 290 -19.13 3.06 -10.08
N GLU A 291 -18.94 2.15 -11.05
CA GLU A 291 -20.01 1.63 -11.89
C GLU A 291 -21.12 0.90 -11.11
N LEU A 292 -20.81 0.35 -9.93
CA LEU A 292 -21.82 -0.25 -9.04
C LEU A 292 -22.64 0.81 -8.30
N LEU A 293 -22.13 2.02 -8.18
CA LEU A 293 -22.77 3.13 -7.50
C LEU A 293 -23.58 4.02 -8.47
N ALA A 294 -23.22 4.02 -9.74
CA ALA A 294 -23.88 4.83 -10.75
C ALA A 294 -25.40 4.67 -10.81
N PRO A 295 -25.99 3.44 -10.77
CA PRO A 295 -27.44 3.27 -10.76
C PRO A 295 -28.15 3.89 -9.55
N LEU A 296 -27.42 4.05 -8.43
CA LEU A 296 -27.98 4.62 -7.20
C LEU A 296 -28.13 6.14 -7.28
N VAL A 297 -27.34 6.81 -8.13
CA VAL A 297 -27.26 8.26 -8.19
C VAL A 297 -27.76 8.86 -9.51
N GLN A 298 -28.01 8.04 -10.55
CA GLN A 298 -28.40 8.50 -11.89
C GLN A 298 -29.73 9.28 -11.94
N HIS A 299 -30.55 9.19 -10.91
CA HIS A 299 -31.83 9.89 -10.80
C HIS A 299 -31.74 11.25 -10.09
N PHE A 300 -30.58 11.57 -9.51
CA PHE A 300 -30.33 12.89 -8.91
C PHE A 300 -29.95 13.93 -9.97
N SER A 301 -30.04 15.20 -9.60
CA SER A 301 -29.54 16.31 -10.43
C SER A 301 -28.06 16.17 -10.76
N MET A 302 -27.57 16.84 -11.80
CA MET A 302 -26.15 16.86 -12.16
C MET A 302 -25.29 17.38 -11.02
N ASP A 303 -25.74 18.44 -10.32
CA ASP A 303 -25.04 19.00 -9.16
C ASP A 303 -24.84 17.96 -8.06
N ALA A 304 -25.88 17.16 -7.76
CA ALA A 304 -25.79 16.11 -6.75
C ALA A 304 -24.93 14.91 -7.22
N GLN A 305 -24.97 14.54 -8.51
CA GLN A 305 -24.09 13.51 -9.06
C GLN A 305 -22.62 13.92 -8.98
N GLU A 306 -22.28 15.18 -9.28
CA GLU A 306 -20.94 15.72 -9.12
C GLU A 306 -20.49 15.72 -7.66
N ALA A 307 -21.38 16.11 -6.74
CA ALA A 307 -21.13 16.09 -5.30
C ALA A 307 -20.85 14.66 -4.79
N VAL A 308 -21.65 13.69 -5.20
CA VAL A 308 -21.43 12.27 -4.86
C VAL A 308 -20.11 11.79 -5.41
N THR A 309 -19.77 12.13 -6.63
CA THR A 309 -18.46 11.77 -7.22
C THR A 309 -17.31 12.33 -6.39
N ALA A 310 -17.39 13.59 -5.94
CA ALA A 310 -16.37 14.20 -5.08
C ALA A 310 -16.26 13.50 -3.71
N LEU A 311 -17.40 13.11 -3.10
CA LEU A 311 -17.41 12.36 -1.84
C LEU A 311 -16.81 10.96 -1.96
N LEU A 312 -17.00 10.29 -3.09
CA LEU A 312 -16.54 8.92 -3.33
C LEU A 312 -15.07 8.86 -3.78
N SER A 313 -14.54 9.91 -4.41
CA SER A 313 -13.18 9.94 -4.92
C SER A 313 -12.15 10.08 -3.79
N ALA A 314 -11.02 9.38 -3.89
CA ALA A 314 -9.85 9.62 -3.07
C ALA A 314 -9.04 10.77 -3.68
N ASN A 315 -9.22 11.98 -3.14
CA ASN A 315 -8.43 13.15 -3.50
C ASN A 315 -7.31 13.32 -2.46
N GLU A 316 -6.05 13.36 -2.92
CA GLU A 316 -4.89 13.49 -2.04
C GLU A 316 -4.91 14.76 -1.20
N ASP A 317 -5.53 15.84 -1.67
CA ASP A 317 -5.64 17.11 -0.93
C ASP A 317 -6.34 16.93 0.42
N PHE A 318 -7.29 16.00 0.55
CA PHE A 318 -7.94 15.75 1.83
C PHE A 318 -6.99 15.09 2.83
N LEU A 319 -6.22 14.08 2.41
CA LEU A 319 -5.23 13.47 3.28
C LEU A 319 -4.11 14.47 3.62
N LEU A 320 -3.64 15.24 2.63
CA LEU A 320 -2.64 16.31 2.83
C LEU A 320 -3.13 17.35 3.83
N LEU A 321 -4.40 17.80 3.75
CA LEU A 321 -4.98 18.74 4.72
C LEU A 321 -4.83 18.23 6.16
N ALA A 322 -5.15 16.96 6.43
CA ALA A 322 -4.98 16.36 7.76
C ALA A 322 -3.50 16.30 8.16
N LEU A 323 -2.60 15.89 7.26
CA LEU A 323 -1.16 15.79 7.52
C LEU A 323 -0.52 17.16 7.77
N GLU A 324 -0.91 18.20 7.02
CA GLU A 324 -0.44 19.58 7.20
C GLU A 324 -0.96 20.18 8.52
N THR A 325 -2.21 19.90 8.87
CA THR A 325 -2.78 20.30 10.16
C THR A 325 -2.01 19.67 11.32
N ILE A 326 -1.72 18.37 11.23
CA ILE A 326 -0.87 17.68 12.21
C ILE A 326 0.51 18.36 12.32
N ARG A 327 1.16 18.67 11.20
CA ARG A 327 2.47 19.34 11.19
C ARG A 327 2.40 20.72 11.83
N LYS A 328 1.33 21.46 11.57
CA LYS A 328 1.11 22.80 12.13
C LYS A 328 0.88 22.76 13.64
N GLU A 329 0.09 21.82 14.14
CA GLU A 329 -0.31 21.73 15.55
C GLU A 329 0.72 21.01 16.42
N TYR A 330 1.35 19.96 15.90
CA TYR A 330 2.27 19.09 16.64
C TYR A 330 3.73 19.19 16.21
N GLY A 331 4.04 19.99 15.19
CA GLY A 331 5.38 20.16 14.63
C GLY A 331 5.80 19.06 13.66
N SER A 332 5.39 17.81 13.86
CA SER A 332 5.68 16.69 12.95
C SER A 332 4.68 15.55 13.09
N ILE A 333 4.59 14.70 12.05
CA ILE A 333 3.81 13.46 12.11
C ILE A 333 4.33 12.54 13.24
N ALA A 334 5.65 12.45 13.41
CA ALA A 334 6.24 11.62 14.46
C ALA A 334 5.86 12.10 15.87
N THR A 335 5.80 13.41 16.08
CA THR A 335 5.36 13.99 17.36
C THR A 335 3.88 13.68 17.64
N TYR A 336 3.01 13.82 16.63
CA TYR A 336 1.61 13.42 16.72
C TYR A 336 1.46 11.94 17.06
N GLN A 337 2.18 11.06 16.34
CA GLN A 337 2.20 9.63 16.62
C GLN A 337 2.60 9.32 18.07
N HIS A 338 3.60 10.05 18.60
CA HIS A 338 4.06 9.85 19.97
C HIS A 338 3.04 10.36 20.99
N LEU A 339 2.61 11.63 20.88
CA LEU A 339 1.80 12.29 21.88
C LEU A 339 0.33 11.87 21.85
N VAL A 340 -0.22 11.62 20.67
CA VAL A 340 -1.65 11.40 20.46
C VAL A 340 -1.98 9.93 20.19
N LEU A 341 -1.18 9.26 19.36
CA LEU A 341 -1.38 7.85 19.02
C LEU A 341 -0.57 6.89 19.91
N HIS A 342 0.15 7.41 20.90
CA HIS A 342 0.93 6.64 21.89
C HIS A 342 1.97 5.70 21.29
N ILE A 343 2.54 6.09 20.15
CA ILE A 343 3.61 5.36 19.47
C ILE A 343 4.96 5.86 19.98
N ASP A 344 5.42 5.28 21.06
CA ASP A 344 6.79 5.48 21.57
C ASP A 344 7.80 4.66 20.70
N GLU A 345 9.08 4.81 21.01
CA GLU A 345 10.16 4.15 20.27
C GLU A 345 10.09 2.60 20.37
N LYS A 346 9.57 2.07 21.48
CA LYS A 346 9.36 0.63 21.67
C LYS A 346 8.23 0.14 20.77
N ALA A 347 7.06 0.82 20.80
CA ALA A 347 5.92 0.49 19.95
C ALA A 347 6.29 0.54 18.45
N ARG A 348 7.06 1.57 18.05
CA ARG A 348 7.57 1.71 16.68
C ARG A 348 8.40 0.49 16.26
N ARG A 349 9.39 0.10 17.07
CA ARG A 349 10.23 -1.07 16.77
C ARG A 349 9.43 -2.37 16.72
N GLU A 350 8.46 -2.57 17.59
CA GLU A 350 7.60 -3.76 17.60
C GLU A 350 6.78 -3.85 16.30
N ILE A 351 6.16 -2.75 15.87
CA ILE A 351 5.41 -2.68 14.60
C ILE A 351 6.33 -2.92 13.41
N GLN A 352 7.50 -2.29 13.37
CA GLN A 352 8.49 -2.46 12.31
C GLN A 352 8.99 -3.92 12.24
N ALA A 353 9.29 -4.55 13.37
CA ALA A 353 9.71 -5.95 13.42
C ALA A 353 8.64 -6.92 12.90
N ASN A 354 7.36 -6.61 13.12
CA ASN A 354 6.25 -7.43 12.64
C ASN A 354 6.01 -7.30 11.13
N LEU A 355 6.29 -6.14 10.56
CA LEU A 355 5.83 -5.77 9.22
C LEU A 355 6.95 -5.56 8.19
N LEU A 356 8.19 -5.27 8.59
CA LEU A 356 9.31 -5.09 7.65
C LEU A 356 10.10 -6.39 7.46
N GLU A 357 10.57 -6.62 6.24
CA GLU A 357 11.55 -7.66 5.94
C GLU A 357 12.91 -7.25 6.51
N HIS A 358 13.69 -8.23 6.94
CA HIS A 358 15.03 -8.04 7.53
C HIS A 358 16.11 -7.99 6.46
#